data_0b9fb118b2dbb0d0c1fdfd18d5633221
#
_entry.id   0b9fb118b2dbb0d0c1fdfd18d5633221
#
_cell.length_a   1.000
_cell.length_b   1.000
_cell.length_c   1.000
_cell.angle_alpha   90.00
_cell.angle_beta   90.00
_cell.angle_gamma   90.00
#
_symmetry.space_group_name_H-M   'P 1'
#
loop_
_entity.id
_entity.type
_entity.pdbx_description
1 polymer ?
#
loop_
_entity_poly.entity_id
_entity_poly.type
_entity_poly.pdbx_seq_one_letter_code
_entity_poly.pdbx_strand_id
1 'polypeptide(L)'
;SEMCIRDSRDFLTPASGFQSVQFRLIENKLGLSKEDRYSYSGTDYHAHLKEPEQAKVLASESTPSLFNVVEKWLERTPFLNWGVTSFWNEYEQAVAGMLADDRQVIKTNKKLSKTEKEKHLMEYENTEASFGVVLSVKEHNKLVQEGKWRLSHKATKAALLILLYRDQPILYNPYHLLTKLVDVDELFTTWRYRHALMVSRMIGHKIGTGGSTGSEYLNKTAEKHRIFRDFSELTTFLIPRSALPQLPKEVENNLGFFYHVQGN
;
A
#
# COMPACT_ATOMS: atom_id res chain seq x y z
N SER A 1 17.77 13.07 -36.76
CA SER A 1 17.67 12.56 -35.38
C SER A 1 18.12 13.56 -34.31
N GLU A 2 19.14 14.40 -34.55
CA GLU A 2 19.55 15.49 -33.63
C GLU A 2 18.51 16.60 -33.53
N MET A 3 17.77 16.89 -34.60
CA MET A 3 16.68 17.87 -34.65
C MET A 3 15.51 17.46 -33.73
N CYS A 4 15.12 16.17 -33.71
CA CYS A 4 14.08 15.66 -32.82
C CYS A 4 14.45 15.77 -31.34
N ILE A 5 15.74 15.62 -31.01
CA ILE A 5 16.23 15.75 -29.61
C ILE A 5 16.21 17.22 -29.17
N ARG A 6 16.50 18.16 -30.08
CA ARG A 6 16.47 19.61 -29.82
C ARG A 6 15.04 20.09 -29.61
N ASP A 7 14.13 19.74 -30.51
CA ASP A 7 12.71 20.10 -30.41
C ASP A 7 12.04 19.52 -29.17
N SER A 8 12.39 18.29 -28.80
CA SER A 8 11.90 17.68 -27.54
C SER A 8 12.36 18.41 -26.29
N ARG A 9 13.52 19.10 -26.34
CA ARG A 9 14.06 19.86 -25.24
C ARG A 9 13.29 21.16 -24.95
N ASP A 10 12.76 21.79 -26.00
CA ASP A 10 11.98 23.03 -25.91
C ASP A 10 10.57 22.76 -25.34
N PHE A 11 10.08 21.50 -25.45
CA PHE A 11 8.84 21.04 -24.81
C PHE A 11 9.02 20.59 -23.35
N LEU A 12 10.27 20.30 -22.92
CA LEU A 12 10.57 20.03 -21.52
C LEU A 12 10.77 21.36 -20.76
N THR A 13 9.66 22.03 -20.51
CA THR A 13 9.69 23.22 -19.65
C THR A 13 10.18 22.84 -18.24
N PRO A 14 10.74 23.77 -17.45
CA PRO A 14 11.11 23.54 -16.05
C PRO A 14 9.99 22.88 -15.22
N ALA A 15 8.72 23.18 -15.53
CA ALA A 15 7.56 22.55 -14.89
C ALA A 15 7.40 21.06 -15.23
N SER A 16 7.91 20.58 -16.35
CA SER A 16 7.84 19.14 -16.69
C SER A 16 8.80 18.28 -15.88
N GLY A 17 9.90 18.84 -15.38
CA GLY A 17 10.82 18.17 -14.46
C GLY A 17 10.20 17.89 -13.08
N PHE A 18 9.22 18.66 -12.67
CA PHE A 18 8.49 18.52 -11.41
C PHE A 18 7.15 17.82 -11.53
N GLN A 19 6.91 17.08 -12.60
CA GLN A 19 5.64 16.48 -12.94
C GLN A 19 4.55 17.55 -13.22
N SER A 20 3.78 17.36 -14.28
CA SER A 20 2.75 18.32 -14.67
C SER A 20 1.76 18.58 -13.52
N VAL A 21 1.14 19.75 -13.50
CA VAL A 21 0.07 20.10 -12.53
C VAL A 21 -0.98 18.99 -12.45
N GLN A 22 -1.39 18.45 -13.59
CA GLN A 22 -2.36 17.36 -13.68
C GLN A 22 -1.91 16.12 -12.91
N PHE A 23 -0.63 15.75 -13.03
CA PHE A 23 -0.09 14.60 -12.31
C PHE A 23 -0.10 14.83 -10.80
N ARG A 24 0.27 16.01 -10.34
CA ARG A 24 0.18 16.40 -8.92
C ARG A 24 -1.24 16.37 -8.39
N LEU A 25 -2.20 16.85 -9.17
CA LEU A 25 -3.61 16.78 -8.82
C LEU A 25 -4.06 15.32 -8.66
N ILE A 26 -3.63 14.42 -9.54
CA ILE A 26 -3.93 12.98 -9.44
C ILE A 26 -3.29 12.39 -8.18
N GLU A 27 -2.00 12.62 -7.93
CA GLU A 27 -1.31 12.12 -6.73
C GLU A 27 -2.00 12.60 -5.44
N ASN A 28 -2.39 13.87 -5.37
CA ASN A 28 -3.11 14.45 -4.23
C ASN A 28 -4.48 13.78 -4.05
N LYS A 29 -5.22 13.58 -5.13
CA LYS A 29 -6.55 12.93 -5.09
C LYS A 29 -6.49 11.45 -4.75
N LEU A 30 -5.44 10.76 -5.16
CA LEU A 30 -5.19 9.39 -4.74
C LEU A 30 -4.76 9.32 -3.27
N GLY A 31 -4.02 10.29 -2.77
CA GLY A 31 -3.60 10.39 -1.38
C GLY A 31 -2.12 10.14 -1.13
N LEU A 32 -1.25 10.56 -2.05
CA LEU A 32 0.19 10.55 -1.78
C LEU A 32 0.48 11.35 -0.50
N SER A 33 1.30 10.81 0.40
CA SER A 33 1.62 11.46 1.67
C SER A 33 2.37 12.78 1.46
N LYS A 34 2.22 13.72 2.39
CA LYS A 34 2.95 15.00 2.30
C LYS A 34 4.46 14.77 2.43
N GLU A 35 4.86 13.86 3.30
CA GLU A 35 6.26 13.48 3.53
C GLU A 35 6.89 12.94 2.25
N ASP A 36 6.19 12.10 1.51
CA ASP A 36 6.68 11.57 0.23
C ASP A 36 6.77 12.64 -0.86
N ARG A 37 5.88 13.63 -0.83
CA ARG A 37 5.91 14.76 -1.79
C ARG A 37 7.12 15.65 -1.63
N TYR A 38 7.54 15.91 -0.38
CA TYR A 38 8.61 16.86 -0.05
C TYR A 38 9.98 16.20 0.14
N SER A 39 10.04 14.88 0.27
CA SER A 39 11.24 14.17 0.77
C SER A 39 12.44 14.25 -0.16
N TYR A 40 12.31 14.76 -1.40
CA TYR A 40 13.33 14.53 -2.40
C TYR A 40 14.20 15.75 -2.76
N SER A 41 13.67 16.96 -2.73
CA SER A 41 14.42 18.15 -3.20
C SER A 41 14.66 19.19 -2.12
N GLY A 42 14.06 19.07 -0.95
CA GLY A 42 14.08 20.15 0.07
C GLY A 42 13.44 21.45 -0.44
N THR A 43 12.97 21.46 -1.67
CA THR A 43 12.40 22.65 -2.32
C THR A 43 10.89 22.45 -2.40
N ASP A 44 10.16 23.43 -1.92
CA ASP A 44 8.70 23.46 -2.06
C ASP A 44 8.33 23.46 -3.57
N TYR A 45 7.72 22.37 -4.05
CA TYR A 45 7.33 22.28 -5.46
C TYR A 45 6.28 23.32 -5.85
N HIS A 46 5.54 23.89 -4.87
CA HIS A 46 4.61 24.97 -5.11
C HIS A 46 5.31 26.21 -5.66
N ALA A 47 6.55 26.49 -5.23
CA ALA A 47 7.32 27.62 -5.72
C ALA A 47 7.62 27.59 -7.23
N HIS A 48 7.49 26.42 -7.86
CA HIS A 48 7.71 26.24 -9.30
C HIS A 48 6.43 26.28 -10.13
N LEU A 49 5.26 26.42 -9.49
CA LEU A 49 3.97 26.52 -10.15
C LEU A 49 3.56 27.99 -10.33
N LYS A 50 2.89 28.31 -11.43
CA LYS A 50 2.28 29.62 -11.62
C LYS A 50 1.08 29.79 -10.67
N GLU A 51 0.78 31.01 -10.29
CA GLU A 51 -0.29 31.36 -9.33
C GLU A 51 -1.61 30.58 -9.53
N PRO A 52 -2.24 30.55 -10.72
CA PRO A 52 -3.50 29.83 -10.88
C PRO A 52 -3.36 28.30 -10.75
N GLU A 53 -2.19 27.76 -11.03
CA GLU A 53 -1.88 26.32 -10.91
C GLU A 53 -1.59 25.95 -9.47
N GLN A 54 -0.84 26.79 -8.77
CA GLN A 54 -0.54 26.65 -7.35
C GLN A 54 -1.83 26.60 -6.52
N ALA A 55 -2.75 27.54 -6.75
CA ALA A 55 -4.04 27.58 -6.07
C ALA A 55 -4.85 26.29 -6.26
N LYS A 56 -4.86 25.71 -7.47
CA LYS A 56 -5.56 24.45 -7.76
C LYS A 56 -4.92 23.27 -7.00
N VAL A 57 -3.60 23.20 -6.95
CA VAL A 57 -2.89 22.12 -6.25
C VAL A 57 -3.14 22.22 -4.74
N LEU A 58 -3.00 23.40 -4.15
CA LEU A 58 -3.29 23.66 -2.74
C LEU A 58 -4.75 23.30 -2.38
N ALA A 59 -5.71 23.70 -3.21
CA ALA A 59 -7.11 23.34 -3.02
C ALA A 59 -7.32 21.81 -3.06
N SER A 60 -6.61 21.10 -3.93
CA SER A 60 -6.70 19.63 -3.99
C SER A 60 -6.13 18.94 -2.76
N GLU A 61 -5.12 19.52 -2.12
CA GLU A 61 -4.50 19.00 -0.91
C GLU A 61 -5.37 19.15 0.34
N SER A 62 -6.25 20.15 0.35
CA SER A 62 -7.18 20.41 1.47
C SER A 62 -8.40 19.48 1.48
N THR A 63 -8.65 18.75 0.41
CA THR A 63 -9.83 17.86 0.28
C THR A 63 -9.46 16.40 0.56
N PRO A 64 -10.41 15.58 1.07
CA PRO A 64 -10.17 14.16 1.29
C PRO A 64 -9.69 13.45 0.01
N SER A 65 -8.66 12.63 0.17
CA SER A 65 -8.15 11.79 -0.91
C SER A 65 -8.91 10.47 -1.00
N LEU A 66 -8.71 9.73 -2.10
CA LEU A 66 -9.24 8.38 -2.25
C LEU A 66 -8.76 7.46 -1.11
N PHE A 67 -7.48 7.56 -0.72
CA PHE A 67 -6.95 6.81 0.41
C PHE A 67 -7.77 7.07 1.69
N ASN A 68 -8.02 8.34 2.03
CA ASN A 68 -8.81 8.69 3.21
C ASN A 68 -10.26 8.20 3.14
N VAL A 69 -10.87 8.23 1.95
CA VAL A 69 -12.24 7.75 1.75
C VAL A 69 -12.30 6.23 1.93
N VAL A 70 -11.35 5.49 1.37
CA VAL A 70 -11.25 4.03 1.51
C VAL A 70 -10.96 3.64 2.95
N GLU A 71 -10.04 4.31 3.63
CA GLU A 71 -9.76 4.07 5.05
C GLU A 71 -11.02 4.25 5.91
N LYS A 72 -11.74 5.36 5.75
CA LYS A 72 -13.00 5.61 6.47
C LYS A 72 -14.09 4.59 6.13
N TRP A 73 -14.12 4.11 4.89
CA TRP A 73 -15.04 3.06 4.49
C TRP A 73 -14.71 1.75 5.21
N LEU A 74 -13.43 1.35 5.25
CA LEU A 74 -12.97 0.18 5.99
C LEU A 74 -13.29 0.28 7.49
N GLU A 75 -13.07 1.44 8.11
CA GLU A 75 -13.37 1.67 9.53
C GLU A 75 -14.84 1.48 9.90
N ARG A 76 -15.75 1.68 8.94
CA ARG A 76 -17.21 1.52 9.12
C ARG A 76 -17.73 0.14 8.78
N THR A 77 -16.86 -0.77 8.40
CA THR A 77 -17.25 -2.13 8.02
C THR A 77 -17.96 -2.84 9.16
N PRO A 78 -19.24 -3.22 9.02
CA PRO A 78 -20.08 -3.65 10.15
C PRO A 78 -19.61 -4.93 10.82
N PHE A 79 -19.00 -5.86 10.08
CA PHE A 79 -18.53 -7.13 10.64
C PHE A 79 -17.36 -6.99 11.62
N LEU A 80 -16.71 -5.83 11.73
CA LEU A 80 -15.75 -5.57 12.80
C LEU A 80 -16.39 -5.49 14.20
N ASN A 81 -17.71 -5.34 14.28
CA ASN A 81 -18.45 -5.18 15.53
C ASN A 81 -19.24 -6.46 15.93
N TRP A 82 -19.27 -7.49 15.07
CA TRP A 82 -20.08 -8.69 15.30
C TRP A 82 -19.29 -9.79 16.01
N GLY A 83 -19.19 -9.72 17.33
CA GLY A 83 -18.54 -10.78 18.13
C GLY A 83 -17.06 -11.03 17.81
N VAL A 84 -16.44 -10.09 17.13
CA VAL A 84 -15.13 -10.21 16.47
C VAL A 84 -13.96 -10.32 17.47
N THR A 85 -14.21 -10.12 18.77
CA THR A 85 -13.16 -10.29 19.79
C THR A 85 -12.68 -11.75 19.82
N SER A 86 -13.56 -12.72 19.63
CA SER A 86 -13.18 -14.14 19.55
C SER A 86 -12.40 -14.45 18.27
N PHE A 87 -12.81 -13.87 17.12
CA PHE A 87 -12.14 -14.08 15.85
C PHE A 87 -10.67 -13.67 15.88
N TRP A 88 -10.35 -12.48 16.39
CA TRP A 88 -8.96 -12.01 16.42
C TRP A 88 -8.10 -12.82 17.40
N ASN A 89 -8.68 -13.32 18.49
CA ASN A 89 -7.99 -14.24 19.40
C ASN A 89 -7.73 -15.59 18.73
N GLU A 90 -8.71 -16.13 18.00
CA GLU A 90 -8.55 -17.38 17.24
C GLU A 90 -7.54 -17.22 16.08
N TYR A 91 -7.57 -16.07 15.38
CA TYR A 91 -6.59 -15.74 14.37
C TYR A 91 -5.17 -15.65 14.97
N GLU A 92 -4.99 -15.00 16.12
CA GLU A 92 -3.72 -14.94 16.84
C GLU A 92 -3.20 -16.33 17.20
N GLN A 93 -4.08 -17.20 17.71
CA GLN A 93 -3.73 -18.59 18.01
C GLN A 93 -3.35 -19.37 16.74
N ALA A 94 -4.08 -19.19 15.64
CA ALA A 94 -3.77 -19.82 14.36
C ALA A 94 -2.41 -19.36 13.81
N VAL A 95 -2.11 -18.07 13.90
CA VAL A 95 -0.79 -17.50 13.55
C VAL A 95 0.31 -18.10 14.43
N ALA A 96 0.11 -18.14 15.75
CA ALA A 96 1.08 -18.70 16.67
C ALA A 96 1.35 -20.19 16.39
N GLY A 97 0.30 -20.97 16.10
CA GLY A 97 0.42 -22.37 15.70
C GLY A 97 1.22 -22.54 14.41
N MET A 98 0.87 -21.81 13.37
CA MET A 98 1.57 -21.80 12.08
C MET A 98 3.06 -21.48 12.26
N LEU A 99 3.36 -20.41 13.01
CA LEU A 99 4.74 -19.99 13.27
C LEU A 99 5.52 -21.03 14.09
N ALA A 100 4.88 -21.72 15.02
CA ALA A 100 5.52 -22.80 15.78
C ALA A 100 5.84 -24.01 14.90
N ASP A 101 4.93 -24.42 14.03
CA ASP A 101 5.11 -25.52 13.09
C ASP A 101 6.26 -25.24 12.11
N ASP A 102 6.30 -24.05 11.54
CA ASP A 102 7.35 -23.64 10.61
C ASP A 102 8.73 -23.59 11.31
N ARG A 103 8.80 -23.07 12.55
CA ARG A 103 10.03 -23.15 13.36
C ARG A 103 10.50 -24.58 13.57
N GLN A 104 9.57 -25.50 13.81
CA GLN A 104 9.90 -26.91 13.99
C GLN A 104 10.44 -27.51 12.68
N VAL A 105 9.84 -27.18 11.53
CA VAL A 105 10.33 -27.60 10.21
C VAL A 105 11.76 -27.13 9.98
N ILE A 106 12.07 -25.86 10.26
CA ILE A 106 13.43 -25.31 10.12
C ILE A 106 14.42 -26.06 11.04
N LYS A 107 14.07 -26.26 12.32
CA LYS A 107 14.94 -26.94 13.31
C LYS A 107 15.24 -28.38 12.93
N THR A 108 14.23 -29.10 12.43
CA THR A 108 14.35 -30.54 12.09
C THR A 108 14.89 -30.78 10.68
N ASN A 109 15.01 -29.78 9.84
CA ASN A 109 15.53 -29.93 8.49
C ASN A 109 16.98 -30.36 8.48
N LYS A 110 17.22 -31.60 8.02
CA LYS A 110 18.56 -32.20 7.96
C LYS A 110 19.43 -31.66 6.81
N LYS A 111 18.83 -30.95 5.85
CA LYS A 111 19.55 -30.39 4.69
C LYS A 111 20.16 -29.01 4.99
N LEU A 112 19.74 -28.34 6.06
CA LEU A 112 20.25 -27.03 6.44
C LEU A 112 21.41 -27.18 7.43
N SER A 113 22.48 -26.44 7.21
CA SER A 113 23.57 -26.25 8.17
C SER A 113 23.09 -25.48 9.40
N LYS A 114 23.88 -25.50 10.47
CA LYS A 114 23.57 -24.77 11.70
C LYS A 114 23.43 -23.26 11.45
N THR A 115 24.34 -22.69 10.69
CA THR A 115 24.33 -21.24 10.35
C THR A 115 23.10 -20.84 9.52
N GLU A 116 22.71 -21.69 8.57
CA GLU A 116 21.49 -21.43 7.76
C GLU A 116 20.23 -21.51 8.61
N LYS A 117 20.16 -22.47 9.55
CA LYS A 117 19.05 -22.56 10.50
C LYS A 117 18.95 -21.31 11.38
N GLU A 118 20.07 -20.84 11.93
CA GLU A 118 20.12 -19.64 12.75
C GLU A 118 19.65 -18.41 11.95
N LYS A 119 20.09 -18.27 10.70
CA LYS A 119 19.65 -17.19 9.79
C LYS A 119 18.15 -17.26 9.54
N HIS A 120 17.61 -18.42 9.17
CA HIS A 120 16.18 -18.60 8.94
C HIS A 120 15.35 -18.35 10.19
N LEU A 121 15.79 -18.76 11.35
CA LEU A 121 15.09 -18.50 12.61
C LEU A 121 15.04 -17.00 12.93
N MET A 122 16.12 -16.26 12.67
CA MET A 122 16.14 -14.80 12.84
C MET A 122 15.21 -14.08 11.86
N GLU A 123 15.16 -14.52 10.59
CA GLU A 123 14.20 -14.02 9.61
C GLU A 123 12.75 -14.30 10.04
N TYR A 124 12.53 -15.45 10.69
CA TYR A 124 11.25 -15.84 11.23
C TYR A 124 10.79 -14.99 12.42
N GLU A 125 11.71 -14.63 13.31
CA GLU A 125 11.44 -13.69 14.42
C GLU A 125 11.00 -12.31 13.90
N ASN A 126 11.61 -11.84 12.81
CA ASN A 126 11.19 -10.61 12.14
C ASN A 126 9.77 -10.73 11.57
N THR A 127 9.45 -11.88 10.98
CA THR A 127 8.11 -12.16 10.46
C THR A 127 7.08 -12.19 11.58
N GLU A 128 7.36 -12.85 12.68
CA GLU A 128 6.50 -12.88 13.87
C GLU A 128 6.25 -11.46 14.41
N ALA A 129 7.30 -10.66 14.55
CA ALA A 129 7.20 -9.27 14.99
C ALA A 129 6.31 -8.44 14.05
N SER A 130 6.30 -8.74 12.75
CA SER A 130 5.47 -8.03 11.78
C SER A 130 3.97 -8.20 12.02
N PHE A 131 3.53 -9.35 12.56
CA PHE A 131 2.11 -9.54 12.92
C PHE A 131 1.62 -8.57 14.00
N GLY A 132 2.54 -7.95 14.75
CA GLY A 132 2.20 -6.87 15.68
C GLY A 132 1.43 -5.72 15.04
N VAL A 133 1.59 -5.47 13.75
CA VAL A 133 0.82 -4.43 13.03
C VAL A 133 -0.69 -4.71 13.04
N VAL A 134 -1.07 -5.97 13.07
CA VAL A 134 -2.48 -6.41 13.08
C VAL A 134 -2.98 -6.68 14.50
N LEU A 135 -2.16 -7.34 15.32
CA LEU A 135 -2.57 -7.89 16.61
C LEU A 135 -2.45 -6.86 17.75
N SER A 136 -1.52 -5.93 17.68
CA SER A 136 -1.24 -4.96 18.74
C SER A 136 -1.46 -3.51 18.28
N VAL A 137 -2.40 -2.81 18.92
CA VAL A 137 -2.63 -1.37 18.71
C VAL A 137 -1.36 -0.56 18.98
N LYS A 138 -0.57 -0.95 19.99
CA LYS A 138 0.66 -0.25 20.38
C LYS A 138 1.72 -0.34 19.28
N GLU A 139 1.98 -1.54 18.78
CA GLU A 139 2.97 -1.76 17.70
C GLU A 139 2.49 -1.14 16.40
N HIS A 140 1.20 -1.23 16.11
CA HIS A 140 0.60 -0.56 14.95
C HIS A 140 0.85 0.95 14.99
N ASN A 141 0.49 1.60 16.09
CA ASN A 141 0.65 3.06 16.24
C ASN A 141 2.12 3.49 16.13
N LYS A 142 3.06 2.67 16.61
CA LYS A 142 4.50 2.91 16.44
C LYS A 142 4.87 2.93 14.95
N LEU A 143 4.42 1.94 14.17
CA LEU A 143 4.70 1.89 12.73
C LEU A 143 4.06 3.06 11.96
N VAL A 144 2.88 3.50 12.37
CA VAL A 144 2.24 4.70 11.81
C VAL A 144 3.05 5.95 12.14
N GLN A 145 3.55 6.11 13.36
CA GLN A 145 4.41 7.24 13.76
C GLN A 145 5.74 7.25 13.01
N GLU A 146 6.30 6.06 12.71
CA GLU A 146 7.52 5.91 11.91
C GLU A 146 7.29 6.08 10.40
N GLY A 147 6.05 6.35 9.95
CA GLY A 147 5.69 6.47 8.53
C GLY A 147 5.80 5.16 7.74
N LYS A 148 5.93 4.02 8.43
CA LYS A 148 6.01 2.70 7.82
C LYS A 148 4.64 2.10 7.48
N TRP A 149 3.60 2.57 8.14
CA TRP A 149 2.21 2.18 7.93
C TRP A 149 1.32 3.41 7.91
N ARG A 150 0.25 3.40 7.12
CA ARG A 150 -0.63 4.56 6.96
C ARG A 150 -2.07 4.31 7.37
N LEU A 151 -2.59 3.10 7.11
CA LEU A 151 -3.94 2.73 7.52
C LEU A 151 -4.07 2.73 9.03
N SER A 152 -5.22 3.14 9.54
CA SER A 152 -5.56 2.95 10.96
C SER A 152 -5.63 1.46 11.31
N HIS A 153 -5.42 1.12 12.58
CA HIS A 153 -5.48 -0.27 13.04
C HIS A 153 -6.83 -0.93 12.71
N LYS A 154 -7.93 -0.17 12.82
CA LYS A 154 -9.27 -0.64 12.50
C LYS A 154 -9.42 -0.92 10.99
N ALA A 155 -8.95 -0.02 10.14
CA ALA A 155 -8.97 -0.19 8.70
C ALA A 155 -8.08 -1.36 8.25
N THR A 156 -6.89 -1.53 8.86
CA THR A 156 -5.98 -2.64 8.64
C THR A 156 -6.66 -3.99 8.92
N LYS A 157 -7.32 -4.12 10.07
CA LYS A 157 -8.08 -5.33 10.42
C LYS A 157 -9.22 -5.59 9.45
N ALA A 158 -9.98 -4.56 9.07
CA ALA A 158 -11.06 -4.70 8.10
C ALA A 158 -10.56 -5.18 6.74
N ALA A 159 -9.49 -4.57 6.23
CA ALA A 159 -8.90 -4.96 4.96
C ALA A 159 -8.34 -6.40 5.01
N LEU A 160 -7.66 -6.79 6.09
CA LEU A 160 -7.17 -8.16 6.26
C LEU A 160 -8.32 -9.17 6.30
N LEU A 161 -9.41 -8.89 7.01
CA LEU A 161 -10.58 -9.77 7.05
C LEU A 161 -11.18 -9.96 5.64
N ILE A 162 -11.27 -8.90 4.85
CA ILE A 162 -11.71 -8.97 3.46
C ILE A 162 -10.81 -9.91 2.63
N LEU A 163 -9.49 -9.82 2.82
CA LEU A 163 -8.54 -10.67 2.11
C LEU A 163 -8.63 -12.14 2.54
N LEU A 164 -8.76 -12.40 3.86
CA LEU A 164 -8.85 -13.75 4.42
C LEU A 164 -10.10 -14.50 3.97
N TYR A 165 -11.24 -13.79 3.90
CA TYR A 165 -12.55 -14.36 3.57
C TYR A 165 -13.10 -13.89 2.21
N ARG A 166 -12.22 -13.58 1.27
CA ARG A 166 -12.56 -13.08 -0.08
C ARG A 166 -13.51 -13.98 -0.87
N ASP A 167 -13.63 -15.26 -0.48
CA ASP A 167 -14.54 -16.21 -1.11
C ASP A 167 -16.00 -16.04 -0.64
N GLN A 168 -16.22 -15.26 0.42
CA GLN A 168 -17.58 -14.94 0.85
C GLN A 168 -18.23 -13.97 -0.16
N PRO A 169 -19.46 -14.26 -0.62
CA PRO A 169 -20.08 -13.52 -1.72
C PRO A 169 -20.10 -12.01 -1.52
N ILE A 170 -20.43 -11.53 -0.32
CA ILE A 170 -20.50 -10.09 -0.03
C ILE A 170 -19.10 -9.41 -0.01
N LEU A 171 -18.03 -10.18 0.23
CA LEU A 171 -16.65 -9.65 0.27
C LEU A 171 -15.98 -9.64 -1.10
N TYR A 172 -16.61 -10.21 -2.13
CA TYR A 172 -16.06 -10.23 -3.48
C TYR A 172 -15.77 -8.83 -4.03
N ASN A 173 -16.74 -7.93 -4.02
CA ASN A 173 -16.55 -6.56 -4.49
C ASN A 173 -15.57 -5.76 -3.61
N PRO A 174 -15.64 -5.79 -2.27
CA PRO A 174 -14.60 -5.25 -1.40
C PRO A 174 -13.19 -5.73 -1.74
N TYR A 175 -13.00 -7.04 -1.91
CA TYR A 175 -11.72 -7.62 -2.29
C TYR A 175 -11.21 -7.09 -3.63
N HIS A 176 -12.08 -7.07 -4.66
CA HIS A 176 -11.73 -6.51 -5.96
C HIS A 176 -11.37 -5.03 -5.89
N LEU A 177 -12.08 -4.25 -5.08
CA LEU A 177 -11.73 -2.84 -4.88
C LEU A 177 -10.31 -2.69 -4.33
N LEU A 178 -9.97 -3.44 -3.26
CA LEU A 178 -8.62 -3.37 -2.68
C LEU A 178 -7.55 -3.80 -3.67
N THR A 179 -7.80 -4.86 -4.45
CA THR A 179 -6.88 -5.31 -5.51
C THR A 179 -6.68 -4.24 -6.57
N LYS A 180 -7.75 -3.57 -7.02
CA LYS A 180 -7.65 -2.49 -8.01
C LYS A 180 -6.89 -1.27 -7.51
N LEU A 181 -6.92 -0.98 -6.22
CA LEU A 181 -6.10 0.08 -5.64
C LEU A 181 -4.60 -0.27 -5.69
N VAL A 182 -4.25 -1.52 -5.46
CA VAL A 182 -2.87 -2.02 -5.64
C VAL A 182 -2.46 -1.95 -7.12
N ASP A 183 -3.34 -2.38 -8.04
CA ASP A 183 -3.09 -2.28 -9.50
C ASP A 183 -2.79 -0.82 -9.91
N VAL A 184 -3.46 0.17 -9.31
CA VAL A 184 -3.20 1.60 -9.57
C VAL A 184 -1.77 1.97 -9.19
N ASP A 185 -1.28 1.55 -8.03
CA ASP A 185 0.11 1.81 -7.62
C ASP A 185 1.13 1.17 -8.58
N GLU A 186 0.85 -0.04 -9.05
CA GLU A 186 1.71 -0.74 -10.00
C GLU A 186 1.76 -0.02 -11.36
N LEU A 187 0.63 0.45 -11.85
CA LEU A 187 0.54 1.25 -13.08
C LEU A 187 1.32 2.56 -12.95
N PHE A 188 1.18 3.28 -11.82
CA PHE A 188 1.94 4.51 -11.57
C PHE A 188 3.44 4.25 -11.45
N THR A 189 3.83 3.18 -10.78
CA THR A 189 5.23 2.78 -10.67
C THR A 189 5.83 2.47 -12.05
N THR A 190 5.11 1.69 -12.86
CA THR A 190 5.50 1.37 -14.23
C THR A 190 5.62 2.64 -15.09
N TRP A 191 4.66 3.56 -14.98
CA TRP A 191 4.70 4.83 -15.69
C TRP A 191 5.93 5.67 -15.30
N ARG A 192 6.24 5.77 -14.00
CA ARG A 192 7.41 6.51 -13.50
C ARG A 192 8.72 5.93 -14.04
N TYR A 193 8.89 4.61 -14.03
CA TYR A 193 10.08 3.96 -14.62
C TYR A 193 10.20 4.23 -16.12
N ARG A 194 9.11 4.10 -16.87
CA ARG A 194 9.12 4.40 -18.31
C ARG A 194 9.44 5.88 -18.57
N HIS A 195 8.89 6.77 -17.76
CA HIS A 195 9.19 8.20 -17.84
C HIS A 195 10.65 8.49 -17.51
N ALA A 196 11.23 7.89 -16.48
CA ALA A 196 12.64 8.01 -16.14
C ALA A 196 13.57 7.55 -17.28
N LEU A 197 13.24 6.41 -17.90
CA LEU A 197 13.99 5.91 -19.08
C LEU A 197 13.89 6.87 -20.28
N MET A 198 12.71 7.42 -20.52
CA MET A 198 12.50 8.40 -21.58
C MET A 198 13.35 9.67 -21.33
N VAL A 199 13.28 10.22 -20.12
CA VAL A 199 14.07 11.40 -19.72
C VAL A 199 15.58 11.12 -19.86
N SER A 200 16.06 9.96 -19.41
CA SER A 200 17.45 9.57 -19.53
C SER A 200 17.92 9.50 -21.01
N ARG A 201 17.07 9.01 -21.92
CA ARG A 201 17.38 8.97 -23.36
C ARG A 201 17.39 10.34 -24.01
N MET A 202 16.57 11.28 -23.52
CA MET A 202 16.44 12.62 -24.11
C MET A 202 17.51 13.59 -23.64
N ILE A 203 17.82 13.60 -22.33
CA ILE A 203 18.74 14.57 -21.74
C ILE A 203 20.00 13.97 -21.11
N GLY A 204 20.09 12.63 -21.07
CA GLY A 204 21.21 11.92 -20.44
C GLY A 204 21.30 12.19 -18.94
N HIS A 205 22.53 12.27 -18.43
CA HIS A 205 22.81 12.52 -17.01
C HIS A 205 22.97 14.03 -16.69
N LYS A 206 22.40 14.92 -17.48
CA LYS A 206 22.48 16.35 -17.19
C LYS A 206 21.68 16.67 -15.92
N ILE A 207 22.28 17.56 -15.09
CA ILE A 207 21.63 18.04 -13.86
C ILE A 207 20.38 18.81 -14.27
N GLY A 208 19.22 18.40 -13.74
CA GLY A 208 17.96 19.10 -13.91
C GLY A 208 17.87 20.34 -13.05
N THR A 209 16.84 21.14 -13.25
CA THR A 209 16.55 22.37 -12.47
C THR A 209 16.36 22.14 -10.96
N GLY A 210 16.20 20.88 -10.52
CA GLY A 210 16.07 20.48 -9.10
C GLY A 210 17.35 19.99 -8.44
N GLY A 211 18.54 20.18 -9.07
CA GLY A 211 19.84 19.83 -8.46
C GLY A 211 20.22 18.35 -8.48
N SER A 212 19.37 17.47 -9.02
CA SER A 212 19.65 16.04 -9.26
C SER A 212 19.58 15.71 -10.74
N THR A 213 20.18 14.57 -11.16
CA THR A 213 19.89 14.06 -12.50
C THR A 213 18.42 13.66 -12.55
N GLY A 214 17.67 14.19 -13.54
CA GLY A 214 16.22 13.97 -13.64
C GLY A 214 15.83 12.49 -13.62
N SER A 215 16.65 11.61 -14.24
CA SER A 215 16.43 10.16 -14.24
C SER A 215 16.63 9.52 -12.86
N GLU A 216 17.61 9.96 -12.09
CA GLU A 216 17.85 9.44 -10.73
C GLU A 216 16.71 9.83 -9.78
N TYR A 217 16.27 11.09 -9.85
CA TYR A 217 15.08 11.55 -9.12
C TYR A 217 13.86 10.68 -9.41
N LEU A 218 13.55 10.47 -10.70
CA LEU A 218 12.39 9.70 -11.12
C LEU A 218 12.45 8.23 -10.69
N ASN A 219 13.63 7.59 -10.75
CA ASN A 219 13.82 6.22 -10.29
C ASN A 219 13.56 6.10 -8.77
N LYS A 220 14.13 7.01 -7.98
CA LYS A 220 13.94 7.00 -6.52
C LYS A 220 12.49 7.26 -6.12
N THR A 221 11.77 8.14 -6.85
CA THR A 221 10.36 8.39 -6.60
C THR A 221 9.46 7.24 -7.02
N ALA A 222 9.85 6.46 -8.05
CA ALA A 222 9.05 5.32 -8.50
C ALA A 222 8.83 4.27 -7.41
N GLU A 223 9.83 4.03 -6.56
CA GLU A 223 9.74 3.06 -5.46
C GLU A 223 9.03 3.62 -4.22
N LYS A 224 9.26 4.90 -3.91
CA LYS A 224 8.73 5.52 -2.70
C LYS A 224 7.27 5.94 -2.78
N HIS A 225 6.79 6.33 -3.95
CA HIS A 225 5.48 6.91 -4.13
C HIS A 225 4.37 5.85 -4.33
N ARG A 226 4.34 4.83 -3.47
CA ARG A 226 3.26 3.84 -3.43
C ARG A 226 2.20 4.29 -2.44
N ILE A 227 1.04 4.65 -2.96
CA ILE A 227 -0.06 5.23 -2.15
C ILE A 227 -0.79 4.14 -1.37
N PHE A 228 -1.01 2.98 -2.00
CA PHE A 228 -1.78 1.85 -1.47
C PHE A 228 -0.89 0.69 -1.02
N ARG A 229 0.37 0.98 -0.66
CA ARG A 229 1.37 0.00 -0.22
C ARG A 229 0.84 -0.92 0.89
N ASP A 230 0.16 -0.35 1.88
CA ASP A 230 -0.34 -1.10 3.02
C ASP A 230 -1.25 -2.27 2.58
N PHE A 231 -2.07 -2.09 1.52
CA PHE A 231 -2.92 -3.16 1.02
C PHE A 231 -2.11 -4.31 0.39
N SER A 232 -1.01 -4.02 -0.29
CA SER A 232 -0.12 -5.07 -0.81
C SER A 232 0.62 -5.80 0.31
N GLU A 233 1.03 -5.09 1.36
CA GLU A 233 1.73 -5.64 2.50
C GLU A 233 0.84 -6.51 3.40
N LEU A 234 -0.48 -6.33 3.36
CA LEU A 234 -1.43 -7.21 4.06
C LEU A 234 -1.30 -8.68 3.65
N THR A 235 -0.77 -8.98 2.47
CA THR A 235 -0.51 -10.37 2.05
C THR A 235 0.46 -11.11 2.98
N THR A 236 1.33 -10.38 3.69
CA THR A 236 2.23 -10.93 4.72
C THR A 236 1.47 -11.59 5.86
N PHE A 237 0.24 -11.15 6.14
CA PHE A 237 -0.59 -11.62 7.25
C PHE A 237 -1.59 -12.70 6.85
N LEU A 238 -1.53 -13.18 5.61
CA LEU A 238 -2.37 -14.30 5.18
C LEU A 238 -1.87 -15.60 5.80
N ILE A 239 -2.80 -16.40 6.30
CA ILE A 239 -2.55 -17.74 6.83
C ILE A 239 -3.17 -18.80 5.92
N PRO A 240 -2.70 -20.06 5.97
CA PRO A 240 -3.29 -21.14 5.20
C PRO A 240 -4.80 -21.27 5.46
N ARG A 241 -5.55 -21.59 4.42
CA ARG A 241 -7.01 -21.71 4.52
C ARG A 241 -7.47 -22.74 5.54
N SER A 242 -6.68 -23.82 5.72
CA SER A 242 -6.92 -24.85 6.74
C SER A 242 -6.75 -24.36 8.17
N ALA A 243 -6.01 -23.26 8.36
CA ALA A 243 -5.78 -22.66 9.67
C ALA A 243 -6.69 -21.44 9.94
N LEU A 244 -7.51 -21.04 8.95
CA LEU A 244 -8.44 -19.92 9.12
C LEU A 244 -9.48 -20.24 10.21
N PRO A 245 -9.71 -19.33 11.18
CA PRO A 245 -10.82 -19.46 12.12
C PRO A 245 -12.16 -19.60 11.39
N GLN A 246 -13.06 -20.40 11.94
CA GLN A 246 -14.41 -20.47 11.41
C GLN A 246 -15.15 -19.18 11.76
N LEU A 247 -15.81 -18.58 10.77
CA LEU A 247 -16.65 -17.43 11.04
C LEU A 247 -17.83 -17.85 11.92
N PRO A 248 -18.19 -17.04 12.94
CA PRO A 248 -19.44 -17.27 13.66
C PRO A 248 -20.61 -17.35 12.69
N LYS A 249 -21.54 -18.28 12.89
CA LYS A 249 -22.71 -18.49 12.00
C LYS A 249 -23.48 -17.21 11.71
N GLU A 250 -23.60 -16.34 12.67
CA GLU A 250 -24.24 -15.03 12.51
C GLU A 250 -23.49 -14.15 11.50
N VAL A 251 -22.14 -14.14 11.56
CA VAL A 251 -21.29 -13.40 10.62
C VAL A 251 -21.37 -14.04 9.24
N GLU A 252 -21.27 -15.37 9.16
CA GLU A 252 -21.35 -16.10 7.91
C GLU A 252 -22.72 -15.87 7.22
N ASN A 253 -23.80 -15.91 7.98
CA ASN A 253 -25.14 -15.59 7.50
C ASN A 253 -25.23 -14.16 6.94
N ASN A 254 -24.61 -13.18 7.59
CA ASN A 254 -24.62 -11.80 7.14
C ASN A 254 -23.68 -11.53 5.96
N LEU A 255 -22.66 -12.36 5.75
CA LEU A 255 -21.76 -12.30 4.60
C LEU A 255 -22.25 -13.08 3.39
N GLY A 256 -23.20 -14.00 3.58
CA GLY A 256 -23.83 -14.77 2.52
C GLY A 256 -24.93 -13.97 1.79
N PHE A 257 -25.20 -14.32 0.53
CA PHE A 257 -26.42 -13.88 -0.15
C PHE A 257 -27.57 -14.84 0.16
N PHE A 258 -28.51 -14.40 0.96
CA PHE A 258 -29.76 -15.15 1.16
C PHE A 258 -30.81 -14.61 0.19
N TYR A 259 -31.19 -15.41 -0.79
CA TYR A 259 -32.42 -15.19 -1.49
C TYR A 259 -33.56 -15.63 -0.56
N HIS A 260 -34.24 -14.71 0.09
CA HIS A 260 -35.54 -15.00 0.66
C HIS A 260 -36.48 -15.30 -0.52
N VAL A 261 -36.66 -16.58 -0.86
CA VAL A 261 -37.80 -17.00 -1.63
C VAL A 261 -38.99 -16.79 -0.69
N GLN A 262 -39.67 -15.66 -0.84
CA GLN A 262 -41.00 -15.49 -0.25
C GLN A 262 -41.87 -16.57 -0.92
N GLY A 263 -42.09 -17.67 -0.21
CA GLY A 263 -43.10 -18.65 -0.57
C GLY A 263 -44.47 -17.97 -0.50
N ASN A 264 -45.16 -17.92 -1.64
CA ASN A 264 -46.60 -17.61 -1.70
C ASN A 264 -47.38 -18.65 -0.95
#